data_c40201bef5111b52fdad7d0fd10abf03
#
_entry.id   c40201bef5111b52fdad7d0fd10abf03
#
_cell.length_a   1.000
_cell.length_b   1.000
_cell.length_c   1.000
_cell.angle_alpha   90.00
_cell.angle_beta   90.00
_cell.angle_gamma   90.00
#
_symmetry.space_group_name_H-M   'P 1'
#
loop_
_entity.id
_entity.type
_entity.pdbx_description
1 polymer ?
#
loop_
_entity_poly.entity_id
_entity_poly.type
_entity_poly.pdbx_seq_one_letter_code
_entity_poly.pdbx_strand_id
1 'polypeptide(L)'
;MRLSEEHTIAFKEEMQEAFQYGFQAYNKDDNEDSNQWQVLPDEDFYQSLRAEDAEAYEAVDADGQRVGGAILSIHKTEGELAFLYVKVGVQSKGIGQAIWKSIETMHPEVEVWETCTPYFDRRNIHFYINRCGFHAVEFFNEHHPDPHMPEQFDQEDGLFKFEKRMK
;
A
#
# COMPACT_ATOMS: atom_id res chain seq x y z
N MET A 1 -6.51 3.68 -14.37
CA MET A 1 -7.13 2.69 -15.28
C MET A 1 -7.29 1.36 -14.56
N ARG A 2 -8.44 0.74 -14.69
CA ARG A 2 -8.72 -0.51 -13.97
C ARG A 2 -7.75 -1.62 -14.41
N LEU A 3 -7.24 -2.38 -13.44
CA LEU A 3 -6.32 -3.49 -13.71
C LEU A 3 -7.04 -4.60 -14.49
N SER A 4 -6.44 -5.04 -15.60
CA SER A 4 -6.94 -6.16 -16.40
C SER A 4 -6.26 -7.47 -15.96
N GLU A 5 -6.90 -8.60 -16.28
CA GLU A 5 -6.32 -9.91 -15.99
C GLU A 5 -4.97 -10.11 -16.67
N GLU A 6 -4.81 -9.61 -17.89
CA GLU A 6 -3.57 -9.72 -18.66
C GLU A 6 -2.38 -9.06 -17.99
N HIS A 7 -2.65 -7.99 -17.23
CA HIS A 7 -1.61 -7.20 -16.58
C HIS A 7 -1.37 -7.59 -15.12
N THR A 8 -2.15 -8.52 -14.56
CA THR A 8 -2.10 -8.83 -13.13
C THR A 8 -0.74 -9.32 -12.67
N ILE A 9 -0.10 -10.22 -13.43
CA ILE A 9 1.21 -10.77 -13.03
C ILE A 9 2.29 -9.68 -13.05
N ALA A 10 2.34 -8.88 -14.10
CA ALA A 10 3.31 -7.79 -14.20
C ALA A 10 3.08 -6.74 -13.11
N PHE A 11 1.81 -6.42 -12.84
CA PHE A 11 1.42 -5.51 -11.76
C PHE A 11 1.91 -6.01 -10.39
N LYS A 12 1.67 -7.31 -10.12
CA LYS A 12 2.12 -7.94 -8.89
C LYS A 12 3.65 -7.85 -8.74
N GLU A 13 4.37 -8.22 -9.78
CA GLU A 13 5.83 -8.24 -9.76
C GLU A 13 6.40 -6.84 -9.56
N GLU A 14 5.83 -5.82 -10.21
CA GLU A 14 6.25 -4.43 -10.03
C GLU A 14 5.99 -3.93 -8.60
N MET A 15 4.84 -4.30 -8.03
CA MET A 15 4.49 -3.94 -6.67
C MET A 15 5.46 -4.60 -5.68
N GLN A 16 5.72 -5.90 -5.86
CA GLN A 16 6.66 -6.64 -5.01
C GLN A 16 8.06 -6.04 -5.10
N GLU A 17 8.52 -5.69 -6.29
CA GLU A 17 9.82 -5.05 -6.50
C GLU A 17 9.89 -3.69 -5.79
N ALA A 18 8.84 -2.88 -5.92
CA ALA A 18 8.80 -1.55 -5.31
C ALA A 18 8.87 -1.64 -3.79
N PHE A 19 8.12 -2.56 -3.19
CA PHE A 19 8.12 -2.73 -1.73
C PHE A 19 9.44 -3.30 -1.23
N GLN A 20 9.99 -4.27 -1.96
CA GLN A 20 11.29 -4.86 -1.63
C GLN A 20 12.41 -3.81 -1.71
N TYR A 21 12.39 -2.99 -2.75
CA TYR A 21 13.35 -1.90 -2.92
C TYR A 21 13.26 -0.88 -1.77
N GLY A 22 12.03 -0.49 -1.41
CA GLY A 22 11.81 0.44 -0.30
C GLY A 22 12.31 -0.12 1.03
N PHE A 23 12.05 -1.38 1.30
CA PHE A 23 12.53 -2.05 2.49
C PHE A 23 14.05 -2.08 2.56
N GLN A 24 14.70 -2.50 1.47
CA GLN A 24 16.16 -2.58 1.40
C GLN A 24 16.82 -1.22 1.51
N ALA A 25 16.22 -0.18 0.93
CA ALA A 25 16.77 1.18 0.96
C ALA A 25 16.81 1.76 2.37
N TYR A 26 15.85 1.40 3.22
CA TYR A 26 15.76 1.93 4.57
C TYR A 26 16.32 1.01 5.66
N ASN A 27 16.64 -0.24 5.32
CA ASN A 27 17.18 -1.23 6.26
C ASN A 27 18.53 -1.75 5.82
N LYS A 28 19.38 -0.84 5.30
CA LYS A 28 20.72 -1.18 4.77
C LYS A 28 21.66 -1.78 5.79
N ASP A 29 21.44 -1.49 7.07
CA ASP A 29 22.31 -1.95 8.16
C ASP A 29 21.92 -3.33 8.70
N ASP A 30 20.78 -3.86 8.27
CA ASP A 30 20.36 -5.19 8.68
C ASP A 30 21.02 -6.24 7.80
N ASN A 31 21.47 -7.30 8.48
CA ASN A 31 22.28 -8.40 7.95
C ASN A 31 21.68 -9.09 6.71
N GLU A 32 22.50 -9.93 6.08
CA GLU A 32 22.19 -10.75 4.90
C GLU A 32 20.81 -11.43 4.92
N ASP A 33 20.23 -11.63 6.10
CA ASP A 33 18.91 -12.23 6.27
C ASP A 33 17.78 -11.37 5.72
N SER A 34 17.97 -10.04 5.65
CA SER A 34 16.95 -9.13 5.13
C SER A 34 16.69 -9.30 3.63
N ASN A 35 17.65 -9.85 2.90
CA ASN A 35 17.52 -10.11 1.47
C ASN A 35 16.64 -11.32 1.15
N GLN A 36 16.41 -12.19 2.14
CA GLN A 36 15.59 -13.40 1.98
C GLN A 36 14.14 -13.17 2.38
N TRP A 37 13.85 -12.08 3.09
CA TRP A 37 12.50 -11.79 3.55
C TRP A 37 11.72 -11.05 2.46
N GLN A 38 10.60 -11.65 2.07
CA GLN A 38 9.73 -11.06 1.07
C GLN A 38 8.70 -10.14 1.74
N VAL A 39 8.78 -8.83 1.44
CA VAL A 39 7.89 -7.82 2.04
C VAL A 39 6.43 -8.05 1.66
N LEU A 40 6.20 -8.45 0.40
CA LEU A 40 4.86 -8.75 -0.09
C LEU A 40 4.85 -10.12 -0.76
N PRO A 41 4.52 -11.19 -0.01
CA PRO A 41 4.36 -12.52 -0.61
C PRO A 41 3.19 -12.56 -1.60
N ASP A 42 3.26 -13.47 -2.57
CA ASP A 42 2.19 -13.68 -3.57
C ASP A 42 0.83 -13.88 -2.91
N GLU A 43 0.78 -14.65 -1.83
CA GLU A 43 -0.46 -14.96 -1.11
C GLU A 43 -1.14 -13.69 -0.60
N ASP A 44 -0.37 -12.78 -0.01
CA ASP A 44 -0.90 -11.52 0.52
C ASP A 44 -1.43 -10.63 -0.59
N PHE A 45 -0.73 -10.60 -1.73
CA PHE A 45 -1.19 -9.85 -2.90
C PHE A 45 -2.53 -10.39 -3.39
N TYR A 46 -2.62 -11.70 -3.61
CA TYR A 46 -3.86 -12.30 -4.13
C TYR A 46 -5.01 -12.22 -3.13
N GLN A 47 -4.72 -12.31 -1.84
CA GLN A 47 -5.74 -12.15 -0.81
C GLN A 47 -6.36 -10.74 -0.87
N SER A 48 -5.55 -9.72 -1.03
CA SER A 48 -6.02 -8.34 -1.16
C SER A 48 -6.83 -8.14 -2.44
N LEU A 49 -6.39 -8.75 -3.54
CA LEU A 49 -7.07 -8.64 -4.83
C LEU A 49 -8.44 -9.33 -4.83
N ARG A 50 -8.59 -10.41 -4.07
CA ARG A 50 -9.82 -11.19 -3.96
C ARG A 50 -10.74 -10.73 -2.83
N ALA A 51 -10.34 -9.74 -2.04
CA ALA A 51 -11.16 -9.24 -0.95
C ALA A 51 -12.49 -8.71 -1.47
N GLU A 52 -13.52 -8.81 -0.65
CA GLU A 52 -14.84 -8.28 -1.00
C GLU A 52 -14.72 -6.78 -1.29
N ASP A 53 -15.36 -6.33 -2.35
CA ASP A 53 -15.35 -4.95 -2.80
C ASP A 53 -13.95 -4.42 -3.20
N ALA A 54 -13.01 -5.30 -3.50
CA ALA A 54 -11.66 -4.91 -3.92
C ALA A 54 -11.67 -4.35 -5.34
N GLU A 55 -10.92 -3.26 -5.53
CA GLU A 55 -10.70 -2.62 -6.81
C GLU A 55 -9.20 -2.42 -6.98
N ALA A 56 -8.69 -2.76 -8.16
CA ALA A 56 -7.28 -2.59 -8.48
C ALA A 56 -7.12 -1.67 -9.68
N TYR A 57 -6.19 -0.74 -9.59
CA TYR A 57 -5.97 0.27 -10.62
C TYR A 57 -4.50 0.36 -10.99
N GLU A 58 -4.25 0.48 -12.29
CA GLU A 58 -2.95 0.81 -12.84
C GLU A 58 -2.84 2.32 -13.02
N ALA A 59 -1.71 2.89 -12.64
CA ALA A 59 -1.40 4.28 -12.95
C ALA A 59 -0.46 4.30 -14.16
N VAL A 60 -0.85 5.05 -15.18
CA VAL A 60 -0.09 5.14 -16.43
C VAL A 60 0.28 6.59 -16.70
N ASP A 61 1.43 6.79 -17.38
CA ASP A 61 1.87 8.12 -17.78
C ASP A 61 1.25 8.52 -19.15
N ALA A 62 1.67 9.67 -19.67
CA ALA A 62 1.17 10.20 -20.95
C ALA A 62 1.49 9.27 -22.12
N ASP A 63 2.52 8.46 -22.01
CA ASP A 63 2.93 7.51 -23.05
C ASP A 63 2.26 6.14 -22.91
N GLY A 64 1.38 5.98 -21.92
CA GLY A 64 0.70 4.72 -21.66
C GLY A 64 1.52 3.72 -20.89
N GLN A 65 2.67 4.11 -20.35
CA GLN A 65 3.52 3.23 -19.56
C GLN A 65 3.06 3.20 -18.11
N ARG A 66 3.01 1.99 -17.52
CA ARG A 66 2.61 1.86 -16.12
C ARG A 66 3.70 2.43 -15.21
N VAL A 67 3.31 3.33 -14.31
CA VAL A 67 4.23 3.99 -13.36
C VAL A 67 3.93 3.60 -11.91
N GLY A 68 2.85 2.87 -11.68
CA GLY A 68 2.48 2.44 -10.34
C GLY A 68 1.08 1.88 -10.32
N GLY A 69 0.49 1.83 -9.14
CA GLY A 69 -0.88 1.36 -9.00
C GLY A 69 -1.31 1.24 -7.55
N ALA A 70 -2.54 0.79 -7.38
CA ALA A 70 -3.14 0.66 -6.06
C ALA A 70 -4.20 -0.45 -6.03
N ILE A 71 -4.34 -1.05 -4.86
CA ILE A 71 -5.45 -1.95 -4.54
C ILE A 71 -6.21 -1.34 -3.37
N LEU A 72 -7.50 -1.18 -3.53
CA LEU A 72 -8.35 -0.59 -2.50
C LEU A 72 -9.68 -1.34 -2.41
N SER A 73 -10.42 -1.12 -1.34
CA SER A 73 -11.78 -1.64 -1.21
C SER A 73 -12.66 -0.56 -0.61
N ILE A 74 -13.90 -0.50 -1.08
CA ILE A 74 -14.85 0.51 -0.64
C ILE A 74 -16.13 -0.17 -0.19
N HIS A 75 -16.51 0.11 1.05
CA HIS A 75 -17.76 -0.36 1.61
C HIS A 75 -18.55 0.85 2.08
N LYS A 76 -19.60 1.20 1.33
CA LYS A 76 -20.44 2.39 1.60
C LYS A 76 -19.61 3.68 1.56
N THR A 77 -19.43 4.33 2.71
CA THR A 77 -18.67 5.58 2.83
C THR A 77 -17.28 5.37 3.42
N GLU A 78 -16.88 4.13 3.64
CA GLU A 78 -15.57 3.79 4.19
C GLU A 78 -14.69 3.14 3.12
N GLY A 79 -13.48 3.64 2.97
CA GLY A 79 -12.51 3.09 2.03
C GLY A 79 -11.27 2.60 2.74
N GLU A 80 -10.71 1.52 2.24
CA GLU A 80 -9.44 0.97 2.71
C GLU A 80 -8.46 0.93 1.55
N LEU A 81 -7.29 1.53 1.76
CA LEU A 81 -6.18 1.42 0.82
C LEU A 81 -5.32 0.24 1.27
N ALA A 82 -5.42 -0.87 0.54
CA ALA A 82 -4.63 -2.05 0.86
C ALA A 82 -3.17 -1.87 0.46
N PHE A 83 -2.93 -1.45 -0.79
CA PHE A 83 -1.58 -1.21 -1.31
C PHE A 83 -1.58 -0.04 -2.28
N LEU A 84 -0.49 0.72 -2.24
CA LEU A 84 -0.18 1.74 -3.24
C LEU A 84 1.32 1.65 -3.52
N TYR A 85 1.70 1.61 -4.80
CA TYR A 85 3.11 1.55 -5.15
C TYR A 85 3.43 2.49 -6.30
N VAL A 86 4.70 2.90 -6.36
CA VAL A 86 5.28 3.61 -7.49
C VAL A 86 6.40 2.74 -8.02
N LYS A 87 6.42 2.54 -9.34
CA LYS A 87 7.41 1.68 -10.00
C LYS A 87 8.84 2.14 -9.70
N VAL A 88 9.74 1.17 -9.47
CA VAL A 88 11.15 1.45 -9.27
C VAL A 88 11.71 2.14 -10.51
N GLY A 89 12.48 3.20 -10.30
CA GLY A 89 13.08 4.00 -11.37
C GLY A 89 12.32 5.27 -11.72
N VAL A 90 11.03 5.34 -11.37
CA VAL A 90 10.21 6.54 -11.61
C VAL A 90 9.77 7.21 -10.30
N GLN A 91 10.28 6.72 -9.18
CA GLN A 91 9.97 7.25 -7.85
C GLN A 91 10.52 8.65 -7.67
N SER A 92 10.04 9.37 -6.66
CA SER A 92 10.45 10.73 -6.25
C SER A 92 9.99 11.88 -7.16
N LYS A 93 9.03 11.63 -8.06
CA LYS A 93 8.48 12.67 -8.94
C LYS A 93 7.05 13.09 -8.57
N GLY A 94 6.62 12.80 -7.33
CA GLY A 94 5.26 13.11 -6.88
C GLY A 94 4.20 12.17 -7.45
N ILE A 95 4.61 11.07 -8.05
CA ILE A 95 3.69 10.10 -8.67
C ILE A 95 2.77 9.45 -7.65
N GLY A 96 3.32 9.04 -6.49
CA GLY A 96 2.52 8.43 -5.43
C GLY A 96 1.40 9.34 -4.94
N GLN A 97 1.72 10.62 -4.74
CA GLN A 97 0.73 11.61 -4.34
C GLN A 97 -0.33 11.82 -5.42
N ALA A 98 0.08 11.82 -6.69
CA ALA A 98 -0.85 11.96 -7.82
C ALA A 98 -1.79 10.75 -7.91
N ILE A 99 -1.27 9.54 -7.68
CA ILE A 99 -2.09 8.33 -7.63
C ILE A 99 -3.14 8.44 -6.52
N TRP A 100 -2.70 8.83 -5.33
CA TRP A 100 -3.61 8.99 -4.19
C TRP A 100 -4.69 10.04 -4.47
N LYS A 101 -4.32 11.18 -5.01
CA LYS A 101 -5.28 12.23 -5.39
C LYS A 101 -6.31 11.74 -6.40
N SER A 102 -5.86 10.94 -7.36
CA SER A 102 -6.77 10.34 -8.35
C SER A 102 -7.78 9.41 -7.69
N ILE A 103 -7.34 8.62 -6.71
CA ILE A 103 -8.22 7.73 -5.96
C ILE A 103 -9.28 8.54 -5.20
N GLU A 104 -8.88 9.60 -4.52
CA GLU A 104 -9.82 10.47 -3.80
C GLU A 104 -10.86 11.08 -4.75
N THR A 105 -10.41 11.49 -5.93
CA THR A 105 -11.28 12.09 -6.94
C THR A 105 -12.28 11.09 -7.54
N MET A 106 -11.84 9.85 -7.75
CA MET A 106 -12.70 8.79 -8.26
C MET A 106 -13.78 8.35 -7.29
N HIS A 107 -13.55 8.56 -5.98
CA HIS A 107 -14.44 8.05 -4.94
C HIS A 107 -14.87 9.17 -3.97
N PRO A 108 -15.62 10.17 -4.47
CA PRO A 108 -16.06 11.27 -3.62
C PRO A 108 -17.05 10.85 -2.53
N GLU A 109 -17.65 9.67 -2.66
CA GLU A 109 -18.57 9.11 -1.66
C GLU A 109 -17.87 8.64 -0.39
N VAL A 110 -16.57 8.44 -0.43
CA VAL A 110 -15.81 7.97 0.74
C VAL A 110 -15.59 9.12 1.72
N GLU A 111 -16.01 8.91 2.94
CA GLU A 111 -15.86 9.90 4.02
C GLU A 111 -14.63 9.66 4.88
N VAL A 112 -14.22 8.37 5.01
CA VAL A 112 -13.07 7.98 5.81
C VAL A 112 -12.26 6.95 5.03
N TRP A 113 -10.96 7.24 4.88
CA TRP A 113 -10.00 6.29 4.31
C TRP A 113 -9.12 5.72 5.41
N GLU A 114 -8.82 4.42 5.32
CA GLU A 114 -7.92 3.73 6.24
C GLU A 114 -6.82 3.04 5.46
N THR A 115 -5.63 2.95 6.07
CA THR A 115 -4.53 2.15 5.56
C THR A 115 -3.65 1.71 6.73
N CYS A 116 -2.89 0.64 6.51
CA CYS A 116 -1.95 0.14 7.51
C CYS A 116 -0.56 0.04 6.90
N THR A 117 0.46 0.28 7.73
CA THR A 117 1.85 0.24 7.29
C THR A 117 2.72 -0.35 8.39
N PRO A 118 3.62 -1.28 8.09
CA PRO A 118 4.56 -1.79 9.08
C PRO A 118 5.41 -0.68 9.68
N TYR A 119 5.70 -0.82 10.96
CA TYR A 119 6.49 0.17 11.72
C TYR A 119 7.85 0.46 11.08
N PHE A 120 8.49 -0.53 10.49
CA PHE A 120 9.81 -0.36 9.88
C PHE A 120 9.77 0.43 8.56
N ASP A 121 8.62 0.59 7.94
CA ASP A 121 8.50 1.25 6.63
C ASP A 121 8.33 2.76 6.79
N ARG A 122 9.43 3.42 7.16
CA ARG A 122 9.46 4.86 7.42
C ARG A 122 9.10 5.69 6.20
N ARG A 123 9.44 5.21 5.02
CA ARG A 123 9.12 5.90 3.77
C ARG A 123 7.61 5.99 3.56
N ASN A 124 6.89 4.88 3.74
CA ASN A 124 5.44 4.86 3.62
C ASN A 124 4.77 5.66 4.72
N ILE A 125 5.29 5.59 5.95
CA ILE A 125 4.77 6.39 7.07
C ILE A 125 4.84 7.88 6.74
N HIS A 126 6.02 8.35 6.29
CA HIS A 126 6.21 9.73 5.86
C HIS A 126 5.27 10.10 4.72
N PHE A 127 5.14 9.22 3.73
CA PHE A 127 4.27 9.43 2.57
C PHE A 127 2.81 9.61 3.00
N TYR A 128 2.28 8.70 3.80
CA TYR A 128 0.87 8.77 4.20
C TYR A 128 0.59 9.98 5.10
N ILE A 129 1.45 10.28 6.06
CA ILE A 129 1.23 11.40 6.97
C ILE A 129 1.48 12.74 6.29
N ASN A 130 2.61 12.91 5.62
CA ASN A 130 3.07 14.21 5.16
C ASN A 130 2.65 14.54 3.73
N ARG A 131 2.40 13.54 2.90
CA ARG A 131 2.04 13.75 1.49
C ARG A 131 0.57 13.50 1.18
N CYS A 132 -0.07 12.58 1.90
CA CYS A 132 -1.45 12.20 1.65
C CYS A 132 -2.44 12.75 2.67
N GLY A 133 -1.96 13.20 3.82
CA GLY A 133 -2.80 13.81 4.86
C GLY A 133 -3.45 12.81 5.82
N PHE A 134 -2.92 11.61 5.91
CA PHE A 134 -3.37 10.64 6.90
C PHE A 134 -2.83 10.96 8.29
N HIS A 135 -3.52 10.46 9.30
CA HIS A 135 -3.10 10.56 10.70
C HIS A 135 -2.99 9.15 11.29
N ALA A 136 -1.96 8.92 12.12
CA ALA A 136 -1.83 7.67 12.84
C ALA A 136 -2.89 7.64 13.94
N VAL A 137 -3.72 6.61 13.95
CA VAL A 137 -4.82 6.48 14.93
C VAL A 137 -4.64 5.29 15.85
N GLU A 138 -3.84 4.31 15.45
CA GLU A 138 -3.63 3.11 16.25
C GLU A 138 -2.30 2.46 15.92
N PHE A 139 -1.70 1.80 16.91
CA PHE A 139 -0.47 1.04 16.73
C PHE A 139 -0.70 -0.37 17.28
N PHE A 140 -0.46 -1.35 16.41
CA PHE A 140 -0.63 -2.75 16.77
C PHE A 140 0.74 -3.42 16.94
N ASN A 141 0.86 -4.28 17.94
CA ASN A 141 2.03 -5.13 18.16
C ASN A 141 1.60 -6.40 18.89
N GLU A 142 2.55 -7.19 19.39
CA GLU A 142 2.23 -8.42 20.13
C GLU A 142 1.39 -8.19 21.38
N HIS A 143 1.48 -6.99 21.99
CA HIS A 143 0.75 -6.63 23.20
C HIS A 143 -0.63 -6.02 22.90
N HIS A 144 -0.85 -5.57 21.67
CA HIS A 144 -2.09 -4.99 21.21
C HIS A 144 -2.31 -5.41 19.76
N PRO A 145 -2.66 -6.70 19.52
CA PRO A 145 -2.78 -7.20 18.16
C PRO A 145 -4.03 -6.70 17.44
N ASP A 146 -3.91 -6.55 16.12
CA ASP A 146 -5.06 -6.22 15.28
C ASP A 146 -5.95 -7.46 15.14
N PRO A 147 -7.19 -7.42 15.65
CA PRO A 147 -8.09 -8.58 15.58
C PRO A 147 -8.54 -8.92 14.16
N HIS A 148 -8.35 -8.02 13.20
CA HIS A 148 -8.76 -8.23 11.82
C HIS A 148 -7.63 -8.77 10.94
N MET A 149 -6.40 -8.85 11.47
CA MET A 149 -5.27 -9.40 10.74
C MET A 149 -5.27 -10.93 10.80
N PRO A 150 -4.89 -11.61 9.70
CA PRO A 150 -4.73 -13.06 9.72
C PRO A 150 -3.68 -13.47 10.77
N GLU A 151 -3.89 -14.62 11.39
CA GLU A 151 -2.95 -15.17 12.39
C GLU A 151 -1.54 -15.34 11.84
N GLN A 152 -1.42 -15.52 10.53
CA GLN A 152 -0.14 -15.69 9.84
C GLN A 152 0.67 -14.39 9.76
N PHE A 153 0.03 -13.25 9.96
CA PHE A 153 0.71 -11.97 9.88
C PHE A 153 1.46 -11.70 11.19
N ASP A 154 2.79 -11.56 11.06
CA ASP A 154 3.63 -11.29 12.21
C ASP A 154 3.50 -9.82 12.64
N GLN A 155 2.86 -9.61 13.78
CA GLN A 155 2.68 -8.28 14.35
C GLN A 155 3.75 -7.92 15.38
N GLU A 156 4.77 -8.78 15.52
CA GLU A 156 5.83 -8.59 16.50
C GLU A 156 6.56 -7.25 16.27
N ASP A 157 6.83 -6.92 15.01
CA ASP A 157 7.55 -5.70 14.65
C ASP A 157 6.70 -4.43 14.67
N GLY A 158 5.38 -4.58 14.80
CA GLY A 158 4.49 -3.43 14.88
C GLY A 158 3.89 -3.01 13.56
N LEU A 159 2.67 -2.49 13.64
CA LEU A 159 1.89 -2.04 12.50
C LEU A 159 1.13 -0.76 12.89
N PHE A 160 1.28 0.30 12.09
CA PHE A 160 0.50 1.52 12.25
C PHE A 160 -0.78 1.44 11.44
N LYS A 161 -1.88 1.90 12.04
CA LYS A 161 -3.12 2.17 11.33
C LYS A 161 -3.25 3.68 11.13
N PHE A 162 -3.50 4.09 9.90
CA PHE A 162 -3.71 5.48 9.53
C PHE A 162 -5.14 5.70 9.07
N GLU A 163 -5.63 6.90 9.31
CA GLU A 163 -6.98 7.29 8.93
C GLU A 163 -6.95 8.69 8.33
N LYS A 164 -7.74 8.90 7.28
CA LYS A 164 -7.96 10.22 6.69
C LYS A 164 -9.44 10.47 6.58
N ARG A 165 -9.93 11.49 7.27
CA ARG A 165 -11.32 11.92 7.18
C ARG A 165 -11.43 13.00 6.13
N MET A 166 -12.38 12.82 5.20
CA MET A 166 -12.58 13.73 4.07
C MET A 166 -13.50 14.90 4.42
N LYS A 167 -14.17 14.80 5.57
CA LYS A 167 -15.07 15.85 6.05
C LYS A 167 -14.92 16.07 7.54
#